data_50ec73cefb90d65a5f54ad4471a991a9
#
_entry.id   50ec73cefb90d65a5f54ad4471a991a9
#
_cell.length_a   1.000
_cell.length_b   1.000
_cell.length_c   1.000
_cell.angle_alpha   90.00
_cell.angle_beta   90.00
_cell.angle_gamma   90.00
#
_symmetry.space_group_name_H-M   'P 1'
#
loop_
_entity.id
_entity.type
_entity.pdbx_description
1 polymer ?
#
loop_
_entity_poly.entity_id
_entity_poly.type
_entity_poly.pdbx_seq_one_letter_code
_entity_poly.pdbx_strand_id
1 'polypeptide(L)' 'MHIWVDADACPREAKEILYKVSMRLQIAVTLVANQMMFVPKSSLIRLELVGAGANVADQRIVEMLSSG' A
#
# COMPACT_ATOMS: atom_id res chain seq x y z
N MET A 1 -13.99 -1.91 -3.34
CA MET A 1 -13.22 -1.74 -2.09
C MET A 1 -11.75 -1.50 -2.41
N HIS A 2 -11.12 -0.61 -1.70
CA HIS A 2 -9.71 -0.29 -1.91
C HIS A 2 -9.00 -0.28 -0.57
N ILE A 3 -7.88 -0.99 -0.47
CA ILE A 3 -7.10 -1.08 0.77
C ILE A 3 -5.86 -0.21 0.64
N TRP A 4 -5.63 0.65 1.62
CA TRP A 4 -4.45 1.50 1.72
C TRP A 4 -3.58 0.99 2.85
N VAL A 5 -2.30 0.77 2.57
CA VAL A 5 -1.38 0.14 3.52
C VAL A 5 -0.14 1.01 3.71
N ASP A 6 0.22 1.29 4.96
CA ASP A 6 1.52 1.88 5.28
C ASP A 6 2.57 0.77 5.21
N ALA A 7 3.23 0.67 4.07
CA ALA A 7 4.14 -0.44 3.80
C ALA A 7 5.37 -0.44 4.69
N ASP A 8 5.78 0.73 5.16
CA ASP A 8 6.96 0.82 6.03
C ASP A 8 6.68 0.25 7.43
N ALA A 9 5.43 0.30 7.85
CA ALA A 9 5.02 -0.23 9.16
C ALA A 9 4.47 -1.66 9.06
N CYS A 10 4.30 -2.19 7.87
CA CYS A 10 3.67 -3.49 7.66
C CYS A 10 4.73 -4.58 7.52
N PRO A 11 4.70 -5.65 8.35
CA PRO A 11 5.63 -6.76 8.21
C PRO A 11 5.51 -7.45 6.86
N ARG A 12 6.60 -8.07 6.43
CA ARG A 12 6.66 -8.75 5.14
C ARG A 12 5.59 -9.84 5.02
N GLU A 13 5.41 -10.63 6.06
CA GLU A 13 4.40 -11.70 6.04
C GLU A 13 2.99 -11.14 5.87
N ALA A 14 2.70 -10.02 6.53
CA ALA A 14 1.40 -9.38 6.40
C ALA A 14 1.19 -8.85 4.98
N LYS A 15 2.23 -8.30 4.36
CA LYS A 15 2.13 -7.83 2.98
C LYS A 15 1.84 -8.98 2.03
N GLU A 16 2.48 -10.12 2.22
CA GLU A 16 2.24 -11.29 1.38
C GLU A 16 0.80 -11.78 1.48
N ILE A 17 0.23 -11.75 2.68
CA ILE A 17 -1.17 -12.12 2.87
C ILE A 17 -2.08 -11.13 2.14
N LEU A 18 -1.78 -9.83 2.23
CA LEU A 18 -2.55 -8.81 1.53
C LEU A 18 -2.52 -9.00 0.02
N TYR A 19 -1.36 -9.37 -0.53
CA TYR A 19 -1.24 -9.63 -1.97
C TYR A 19 -2.14 -10.81 -2.39
N LYS A 20 -2.13 -11.87 -1.61
CA LYS A 20 -2.96 -13.05 -1.89
C LYS A 20 -4.44 -12.71 -1.82
N VAL A 21 -4.85 -11.98 -0.80
CA VAL A 21 -6.24 -11.56 -0.62
C VAL A 21 -6.66 -10.64 -1.76
N SER A 22 -5.80 -9.69 -2.11
CA SER A 22 -6.08 -8.77 -3.22
C SER A 22 -6.37 -9.52 -4.51
N MET A 23 -5.50 -10.44 -4.86
CA MET A 23 -5.64 -11.19 -6.11
C MET A 23 -6.82 -12.16 -6.06
N ARG A 24 -7.05 -12.79 -4.93
CA ARG A 24 -8.13 -13.76 -4.79
C ARG A 24 -9.51 -13.11 -4.82
N LEU A 25 -9.67 -12.00 -4.13
CA LEU A 25 -10.96 -11.32 -3.99
C LEU A 25 -11.12 -10.14 -4.95
N GLN A 26 -10.13 -9.88 -5.79
CA GLN A 26 -10.13 -8.76 -6.75
C GLN A 26 -10.30 -7.41 -6.04
N ILE A 27 -9.53 -7.22 -4.98
CA ILE A 27 -9.54 -5.99 -4.19
C ILE A 27 -8.28 -5.20 -4.48
N ALA A 28 -8.43 -3.93 -4.87
CA ALA A 28 -7.28 -3.07 -5.13
C ALA A 28 -6.55 -2.73 -3.83
N VAL A 29 -5.23 -2.79 -3.86
CA VAL A 29 -4.37 -2.46 -2.72
C VAL A 29 -3.33 -1.44 -3.16
N THR A 30 -3.18 -0.36 -2.41
CA THR A 30 -2.12 0.60 -2.62
C THR A 30 -1.22 0.62 -1.39
N LEU A 31 0.06 0.36 -1.61
CA LEU A 31 1.06 0.43 -0.56
C LEU A 31 1.75 1.79 -0.62
N VAL A 32 1.82 2.46 0.50
CA VAL A 32 2.48 3.77 0.61
C VAL A 32 3.79 3.57 1.35
N ALA A 33 4.89 3.96 0.75
CA ALA A 33 6.22 3.71 1.29
C ALA A 33 7.16 4.88 1.04
N ASN A 34 8.19 4.99 1.90
CA ASN A 34 9.22 6.00 1.74
C ASN A 34 10.30 5.60 0.75
N GLN A 35 10.43 4.32 0.49
CA GLN A 35 11.47 3.78 -0.37
C GLN A 35 10.92 2.70 -1.28
N MET A 36 11.62 2.49 -2.39
CA MET A 36 11.24 1.45 -3.34
C MET A 36 11.26 0.09 -2.69
N MET A 37 10.24 -0.72 -2.98
CA MET A 37 10.19 -2.10 -2.52
C MET A 37 9.59 -2.97 -3.61
N PHE A 38 9.84 -4.27 -3.53
CA PHE A 38 9.28 -5.21 -4.46
C PHE A 38 7.79 -5.43 -4.19
N VAL A 39 6.99 -5.33 -5.24
CA VAL A 39 5.57 -5.68 -5.18
C VAL A 39 5.23 -6.56 -6.38
N PRO A 40 4.23 -7.45 -6.26
CA PRO A 40 3.82 -8.28 -7.39
C PRO A 40 3.33 -7.44 -8.56
N LYS A 41 3.55 -7.93 -9.76
CA LYS A 41 3.00 -7.29 -10.96
C LYS A 41 1.53 -7.65 -11.07
N SER A 42 0.68 -6.72 -10.68
CA SER A 42 -0.76 -6.89 -10.73
C SER A 42 -1.41 -5.52 -10.88
N SER A 43 -2.46 -5.45 -11.68
CA SER A 43 -3.23 -4.22 -11.82
C SER A 43 -3.94 -3.83 -10.52
N LEU A 44 -4.06 -4.77 -9.58
CA LEU A 44 -4.72 -4.54 -8.30
C LEU A 44 -3.75 -4.05 -7.22
N ILE A 45 -2.44 -4.26 -7.40
CA ILE A 45 -1.44 -3.91 -6.39
C ILE A 45 -0.57 -2.78 -6.92
N ARG A 46 -0.53 -1.68 -6.19
CA ARG A 46 0.22 -0.49 -6.57
C ARG A 46 1.13 -0.04 -5.45
N LEU A 47 2.27 0.53 -5.81
CA LEU A 47 3.20 1.13 -4.85
C LEU A 47 3.23 2.63 -5.07
N GLU A 48 2.93 3.38 -4.02
CA GLU A 48 3.01 4.84 -4.01
C GLU A 48 4.22 5.26 -3.20
N LEU A 49 5.21 5.87 -3.85
CA LEU A 49 6.38 6.36 -3.16
C LEU A 49 6.15 7.79 -2.69
N VAL A 50 6.47 8.05 -1.42
CA VAL A 50 6.35 9.37 -0.81
C VAL A 50 7.71 9.82 -0.29
N GLY A 51 7.80 11.07 0.18
CA GLY A 51 9.05 11.58 0.72
C GLY A 51 9.50 10.84 1.97
N ALA A 52 10.71 11.14 2.42
CA ALA A 52 11.28 10.49 3.60
C ALA A 52 10.46 10.78 4.86
N GLY A 53 10.35 9.78 5.73
CA GLY A 53 9.69 9.93 7.03
C GLY A 53 8.34 9.23 7.09
N ALA A 54 8.10 8.49 8.18
CA ALA A 54 6.87 7.72 8.36
C ALA A 54 5.62 8.61 8.40
N ASN A 55 5.76 9.82 8.97
CA ASN A 55 4.63 10.73 9.06
C ASN A 55 4.13 11.19 7.69
N VAL A 56 5.02 11.25 6.73
CA VAL A 56 4.64 11.63 5.37
C VAL A 56 3.75 10.56 4.75
N ALA A 57 4.08 9.30 4.97
CA ALA A 57 3.26 8.20 4.47
C ALA A 57 1.85 8.23 5.08
N ASP A 58 1.77 8.44 6.39
CA ASP A 58 0.49 8.51 7.07
C ASP A 58 -0.38 9.66 6.56
N GLN A 59 0.21 10.84 6.37
CA GLN A 59 -0.50 11.99 5.83
C GLN A 59 -1.00 11.72 4.40
N ARG A 60 -0.19 11.07 3.60
CA ARG A 60 -0.57 10.75 2.22
C ARG A 60 -1.78 9.84 2.18
N ILE A 61 -1.82 8.83 3.04
CA ILE A 61 -2.95 7.92 3.12
C ILE A 61 -4.22 8.67 3.53
N VAL A 62 -4.14 9.53 4.52
CA VAL A 62 -5.27 10.31 4.97
C VAL A 62 -5.79 11.23 3.87
N GLU A 63 -4.90 11.90 3.15
CA GLU A 63 -5.29 12.78 2.05
C GLU A 63 -6.01 12.01 0.95
N MET A 64 -5.51 10.86 0.59
CA MET A 64 -6.12 10.03 -0.45
C MET A 64 -7.50 9.53 -0.04
N LEU A 65 -7.66 9.14 1.23
CA LEU A 65 -8.95 8.70 1.74
C LEU A 65 -9.94 9.85 1.82
N SER A 66 -9.47 11.05 2.14
CA SER A 66 -10.33 12.23 2.24
C SER A 66 -10.82 12.70 0.88
N SER A 67 -9.98 12.57 -0.14
CA SER A 67 -10.33 13.06 -1.48
C SER A 67 -11.08 12.02 -2.31
N GLY A 68 -11.03 10.81 -1.87
CA GLY A 68 -11.64 9.71 -2.61
C GLY A 68 -12.93 9.28 -2.06
#